data_a6592180dabd4f6526c0f7bdb3dbe8ec
#
_entry.id   a6592180dabd4f6526c0f7bdb3dbe8ec
#
_cell.length_a   1.000
_cell.length_b   1.000
_cell.length_c   1.000
_cell.angle_alpha   90.00
_cell.angle_beta   90.00
_cell.angle_gamma   90.00
#
_symmetry.space_group_name_H-M   'P 1'
#
loop_
_entity.id
_entity.type
_entity.pdbx_description
1 polymer ?
#
loop_
_entity_poly.entity_id
_entity_poly.type
_entity_poly.pdbx_seq_one_letter_code
_entity_poly.pdbx_strand_id
1 'polypeptide(L)'
;MQFKRKLKKYIISLLCMILAAYGAIFIKDSIDAKNPEKSLPIISVPTGYTPPYVVRAGYAWNFGFKTIRSPYLSAGDVPMMITDCRPEETIVITFSAPYEFVDLYMAPQREALSENKFDVQYTWKTPAEEGVYIYKIDAHFTSGEMIYYFAVQVKTANLIA
;
A
#
# COMPACT_ATOMS: atom_id res chain seq x y z
N MET A 1 53.57 24.00 -0.62
CA MET A 1 53.51 22.54 -0.54
C MET A 1 52.49 22.03 0.51
N GLN A 2 52.31 22.69 1.64
CA GLN A 2 51.34 22.28 2.70
C GLN A 2 49.86 22.33 2.28
N PHE A 3 49.44 23.31 1.47
CA PHE A 3 48.05 23.46 1.03
C PHE A 3 47.56 22.24 0.24
N LYS A 4 48.36 21.74 -0.70
CA LYS A 4 48.00 20.54 -1.49
C LYS A 4 47.83 19.28 -0.61
N ARG A 5 48.63 19.16 0.47
CA ARG A 5 48.49 18.03 1.42
C ARG A 5 47.21 18.12 2.27
N LYS A 6 46.85 19.32 2.72
CA LYS A 6 45.59 19.54 3.45
C LYS A 6 44.38 19.26 2.56
N LEU A 7 44.35 19.78 1.34
CA LEU A 7 43.31 19.56 0.36
C LEU A 7 43.10 18.04 0.09
N LYS A 8 44.20 17.29 -0.12
CA LYS A 8 44.14 15.85 -0.33
C LYS A 8 43.49 15.11 0.86
N LYS A 9 43.81 15.51 2.10
CA LYS A 9 43.21 14.92 3.31
C LYS A 9 41.71 15.19 3.38
N TYR A 10 41.24 16.40 3.04
CA TYR A 10 39.80 16.73 3.01
C TYR A 10 39.04 15.94 1.94
N ILE A 11 39.63 15.80 0.74
CA ILE A 11 39.03 15.00 -0.33
C ILE A 11 38.90 13.54 0.08
N ILE A 12 39.92 12.95 0.69
CA ILE A 12 39.88 11.56 1.18
C ILE A 12 38.83 11.41 2.28
N SER A 13 38.78 12.34 3.24
CA SER A 13 37.79 12.32 4.31
C SER A 13 36.35 12.40 3.77
N LEU A 14 36.12 13.30 2.80
CA LEU A 14 34.80 13.41 2.14
C LEU A 14 34.43 12.13 1.40
N LEU A 15 35.37 11.53 0.67
CA LEU A 15 35.17 10.29 -0.04
C LEU A 15 34.82 9.14 0.93
N CYS A 16 35.52 9.06 2.05
CA CYS A 16 35.22 8.05 3.09
C CYS A 16 33.82 8.24 3.69
N MET A 17 33.37 9.48 3.94
CA MET A 17 32.03 9.76 4.43
C MET A 17 30.95 9.36 3.41
N ILE A 18 31.16 9.66 2.14
CA ILE A 18 30.27 9.26 1.06
C ILE A 18 30.17 7.73 0.99
N LEU A 19 31.29 7.03 0.99
CA LEU A 19 31.32 5.56 0.97
C LEU A 19 30.64 4.94 2.20
N ALA A 20 30.81 5.52 3.37
CA ALA A 20 30.14 5.06 4.58
C ALA A 20 28.63 5.26 4.50
N ALA A 21 28.16 6.38 3.98
CA ALA A 21 26.74 6.66 3.76
C ALA A 21 26.12 5.66 2.76
N TYR A 22 26.78 5.43 1.62
CA TYR A 22 26.32 4.41 0.65
C TYR A 22 26.32 3.01 1.25
N GLY A 23 27.33 2.65 2.05
CA GLY A 23 27.38 1.37 2.75
C GLY A 23 26.21 1.18 3.72
N ALA A 24 25.86 2.21 4.48
CA ALA A 24 24.74 2.18 5.40
C ALA A 24 23.38 2.00 4.67
N ILE A 25 23.17 2.72 3.56
CA ILE A 25 21.99 2.57 2.71
C ILE A 25 21.92 1.14 2.16
N PHE A 26 23.01 0.63 1.61
CA PHE A 26 23.07 -0.72 1.05
C PHE A 26 22.72 -1.80 2.09
N ILE A 27 23.25 -1.67 3.31
CA ILE A 27 22.95 -2.61 4.41
C ILE A 27 21.47 -2.54 4.76
N LYS A 28 20.92 -1.33 4.92
CA LYS A 28 19.49 -1.14 5.20
C LYS A 28 18.62 -1.80 4.13
N ASP A 29 18.83 -1.48 2.86
CA ASP A 29 18.07 -2.02 1.73
C ASP A 29 18.16 -3.56 1.65
N SER A 30 19.34 -4.11 1.99
CA SER A 30 19.55 -5.56 2.04
C SER A 30 18.77 -6.23 3.16
N ILE A 31 18.64 -5.57 4.33
CA ILE A 31 17.85 -6.05 5.46
C ILE A 31 16.36 -5.99 5.12
N ASP A 32 15.90 -4.87 4.56
CA ASP A 32 14.52 -4.64 4.16
C ASP A 32 14.08 -5.66 3.09
N ALA A 33 14.95 -5.94 2.11
CA ALA A 33 14.70 -6.95 1.08
C ALA A 33 14.63 -8.40 1.62
N LYS A 34 15.27 -8.69 2.77
CA LYS A 34 15.15 -10.01 3.42
C LYS A 34 13.85 -10.19 4.20
N ASN A 35 13.26 -9.09 4.68
CA ASN A 35 12.02 -9.08 5.44
C ASN A 35 11.03 -8.06 4.84
N PRO A 36 10.60 -8.23 3.58
CA PRO A 36 9.83 -7.23 2.86
C PRO A 36 8.54 -6.84 3.58
N GLU A 37 7.85 -7.80 4.20
CA GLU A 37 6.57 -7.57 4.88
C GLU A 37 6.63 -6.50 6.00
N LYS A 38 7.80 -6.32 6.62
CA LYS A 38 8.00 -5.33 7.68
C LYS A 38 8.32 -3.93 7.15
N SER A 39 8.81 -3.86 5.92
CA SER A 39 9.34 -2.63 5.32
C SER A 39 8.41 -2.03 4.27
N LEU A 40 7.39 -2.79 3.85
CA LEU A 40 6.39 -2.32 2.90
C LEU A 40 5.40 -1.36 3.56
N PRO A 41 4.86 -0.37 2.84
CA PRO A 41 3.83 0.52 3.34
C PRO A 41 2.62 -0.23 3.89
N ILE A 42 2.10 0.29 4.99
CA ILE A 42 0.88 -0.20 5.63
C ILE A 42 -0.28 0.62 5.10
N ILE A 43 -1.34 -0.07 4.70
CA ILE A 43 -2.61 0.55 4.33
C ILE A 43 -3.54 0.60 5.54
N SER A 44 -4.32 1.67 5.65
CA SER A 44 -5.42 1.82 6.58
C SER A 44 -6.65 2.31 5.83
N VAL A 45 -7.78 1.67 6.10
CA VAL A 45 -9.08 1.97 5.50
C VAL A 45 -10.08 2.20 6.63
N PRO A 46 -10.02 3.35 7.33
CA PRO A 46 -10.96 3.64 8.39
C PRO A 46 -12.38 3.81 7.83
N THR A 47 -13.33 3.25 8.55
CA THR A 47 -14.76 3.45 8.38
C THR A 47 -15.35 4.03 9.66
N GLY A 48 -16.59 4.46 9.63
CA GLY A 48 -17.27 5.02 10.82
C GLY A 48 -17.51 4.01 11.94
N TYR A 49 -17.37 2.70 11.69
CA TYR A 49 -17.62 1.63 12.67
C TYR A 49 -16.41 0.75 12.91
N THR A 50 -16.26 -0.27 12.08
CA THR A 50 -15.18 -1.25 12.17
C THR A 50 -14.36 -1.17 10.90
N PRO A 51 -13.06 -0.88 10.99
CA PRO A 51 -12.22 -0.86 9.80
C PRO A 51 -12.23 -2.23 9.11
N PRO A 52 -12.39 -2.28 7.78
CA PRO A 52 -12.37 -3.51 7.05
C PRO A 52 -11.01 -4.20 7.15
N TYR A 53 -11.03 -5.52 7.16
CA TYR A 53 -9.82 -6.31 7.10
C TYR A 53 -9.25 -6.26 5.67
N VAL A 54 -8.16 -5.50 5.50
CA VAL A 54 -7.51 -5.32 4.21
C VAL A 54 -6.38 -6.33 4.07
N VAL A 55 -6.42 -7.11 2.99
CA VAL A 55 -5.40 -8.13 2.69
C VAL A 55 -4.52 -7.67 1.53
N ARG A 56 -3.21 -7.71 1.72
CA ARG A 56 -2.26 -7.52 0.63
C ARG A 56 -2.25 -8.77 -0.26
N ALA A 57 -2.61 -8.60 -1.53
CA ALA A 57 -2.72 -9.68 -2.50
C ALA A 57 -1.49 -9.83 -3.39
N GLY A 58 -0.56 -8.90 -3.31
CA GLY A 58 0.69 -8.96 -4.06
C GLY A 58 1.40 -7.62 -4.10
N TYR A 59 2.66 -7.66 -4.51
CA TYR A 59 3.47 -6.45 -4.67
C TYR A 59 4.66 -6.69 -5.60
N ALA A 60 5.16 -5.59 -6.18
CA ALA A 60 6.47 -5.49 -6.79
C ALA A 60 7.16 -4.26 -6.17
N TRP A 61 8.21 -4.46 -5.38
CA TRP A 61 8.83 -3.39 -4.61
C TRP A 61 10.34 -3.35 -4.78
N ASN A 62 10.85 -2.16 -5.03
CA ASN A 62 12.28 -1.88 -5.17
C ASN A 62 12.85 -1.41 -3.84
N PHE A 63 13.75 -2.22 -3.27
CA PHE A 63 14.52 -1.90 -2.06
C PHE A 63 15.88 -1.26 -2.41
N GLY A 64 15.91 -0.37 -3.39
CA GLY A 64 17.12 0.30 -3.86
C GLY A 64 17.91 -0.58 -4.85
N PHE A 65 18.62 -1.57 -4.36
CA PHE A 65 19.45 -2.45 -5.21
C PHE A 65 18.76 -3.73 -5.66
N LYS A 66 17.60 -4.04 -5.09
CA LYS A 66 16.88 -5.29 -5.36
C LYS A 66 15.38 -5.08 -5.43
N THR A 67 14.77 -5.55 -6.51
CA THR A 67 13.31 -5.64 -6.62
C THR A 67 12.84 -7.00 -6.12
N ILE A 68 11.94 -7.00 -5.14
CA ILE A 68 11.25 -8.18 -4.63
C ILE A 68 9.82 -8.16 -5.17
N ARG A 69 9.34 -9.33 -5.58
CA ARG A 69 7.98 -9.52 -6.08
C ARG A 69 7.30 -10.64 -5.32
N SER A 70 6.07 -10.41 -4.93
CA SER A 70 5.13 -11.44 -4.47
C SER A 70 4.18 -11.77 -5.63
N PRO A 71 3.73 -13.02 -5.78
CA PRO A 71 2.67 -13.33 -6.72
C PRO A 71 1.43 -12.47 -6.48
N TYR A 72 0.79 -12.04 -7.54
CA TYR A 72 -0.50 -11.37 -7.46
C TYR A 72 -1.61 -12.41 -7.34
N LEU A 73 -2.35 -12.36 -6.24
CA LEU A 73 -3.49 -13.25 -6.01
C LEU A 73 -4.77 -12.60 -6.57
N SER A 74 -5.68 -13.43 -7.06
CA SER A 74 -7.02 -12.98 -7.44
C SER A 74 -7.91 -12.81 -6.20
N ALA A 75 -9.03 -12.12 -6.35
CA ALA A 75 -9.98 -11.94 -5.26
C ALA A 75 -10.52 -13.27 -4.69
N GLY A 76 -10.59 -14.32 -5.53
CA GLY A 76 -11.03 -15.66 -5.11
C GLY A 76 -9.99 -16.42 -4.26
N ASP A 77 -8.72 -16.05 -4.38
CA ASP A 77 -7.61 -16.73 -3.70
C ASP A 77 -7.23 -16.04 -2.36
N VAL A 78 -7.80 -14.86 -2.10
CA VAL A 78 -7.49 -14.05 -0.91
C VAL A 78 -8.51 -14.33 0.20
N PRO A 79 -8.06 -14.70 1.42
CA PRO A 79 -8.97 -14.89 2.56
C PRO A 79 -9.49 -13.55 3.07
N MET A 80 -10.62 -13.09 2.54
CA MET A 80 -11.24 -11.83 2.93
C MET A 80 -12.24 -12.04 4.08
N MET A 81 -12.17 -11.17 5.08
CA MET A 81 -13.21 -11.04 6.11
C MET A 81 -14.17 -9.93 5.69
N ILE A 82 -15.47 -10.24 5.73
CA ILE A 82 -16.52 -9.28 5.40
C ILE A 82 -16.79 -8.40 6.62
N THR A 83 -16.74 -7.09 6.44
CA THR A 83 -17.00 -6.10 7.48
C THR A 83 -18.29 -5.36 7.17
N ASP A 84 -19.15 -5.18 8.18
CA ASP A 84 -20.41 -4.44 8.02
C ASP A 84 -20.16 -2.94 7.87
N CYS A 85 -20.82 -2.32 6.89
CA CYS A 85 -20.80 -0.88 6.61
C CYS A 85 -22.23 -0.37 6.42
N ARG A 86 -22.42 0.93 6.57
CA ARG A 86 -23.70 1.58 6.20
C ARG A 86 -23.72 1.93 4.71
N PRO A 87 -24.93 2.05 4.12
CA PRO A 87 -25.09 2.68 2.81
C PRO A 87 -24.52 4.10 2.80
N GLU A 88 -23.91 4.48 1.69
CA GLU A 88 -23.30 5.81 1.48
C GLU A 88 -22.29 6.25 2.55
N GLU A 89 -21.72 5.30 3.29
CA GLU A 89 -20.67 5.57 4.27
C GLU A 89 -19.40 6.02 3.56
N THR A 90 -18.79 7.09 4.08
CA THR A 90 -17.52 7.59 3.55
C THR A 90 -16.37 6.70 4.02
N ILE A 91 -15.62 6.19 3.08
CA ILE A 91 -14.41 5.39 3.29
C ILE A 91 -13.20 6.20 2.82
N VAL A 92 -12.12 6.16 3.59
CA VAL A 92 -10.86 6.87 3.30
C VAL A 92 -9.74 5.84 3.19
N ILE A 93 -8.91 5.90 2.14
CA ILE A 93 -7.69 5.11 2.05
C ILE A 93 -6.51 5.97 2.48
N THR A 94 -5.69 5.43 3.37
CA THR A 94 -4.43 6.05 3.78
C THR A 94 -3.30 5.04 3.76
N PHE A 95 -2.09 5.51 3.47
CA PHE A 95 -0.87 4.69 3.49
C PHE A 95 0.15 5.30 4.43
N SER A 96 1.00 4.46 5.01
CA SER A 96 2.11 4.90 5.86
C SER A 96 3.27 5.55 5.08
N ALA A 97 3.24 5.50 3.75
CA ALA A 97 4.22 6.13 2.86
C ALA A 97 3.52 6.96 1.78
N PRO A 98 4.19 8.00 1.24
CA PRO A 98 3.68 8.74 0.09
C PRO A 98 3.48 7.82 -1.11
N TYR A 99 2.37 7.98 -1.80
CA TYR A 99 2.03 7.25 -3.02
C TYR A 99 1.85 8.23 -4.19
N GLU A 100 1.95 7.71 -5.41
CA GLU A 100 1.81 8.50 -6.64
C GLU A 100 0.35 8.56 -7.06
N PHE A 101 -0.29 7.40 -7.14
CA PHE A 101 -1.73 7.30 -7.42
C PHE A 101 -2.30 5.97 -6.90
N VAL A 102 -3.61 5.92 -6.82
CA VAL A 102 -4.37 4.74 -6.38
C VAL A 102 -5.54 4.52 -7.32
N ASP A 103 -5.63 3.32 -7.87
CA ASP A 103 -6.80 2.87 -8.62
C ASP A 103 -7.67 2.00 -7.70
N LEU A 104 -8.95 2.32 -7.60
CA LEU A 104 -9.93 1.54 -6.84
C LEU A 104 -10.91 0.88 -7.79
N TYR A 105 -11.12 -0.42 -7.62
CA TYR A 105 -12.10 -1.20 -8.33
C TYR A 105 -13.10 -1.77 -7.34
N MET A 106 -14.36 -1.85 -7.74
CA MET A 106 -15.43 -2.42 -6.93
C MET A 106 -16.30 -3.33 -7.80
N ALA A 107 -16.74 -4.45 -7.23
CA ALA A 107 -17.77 -5.29 -7.81
C ALA A 107 -18.65 -5.87 -6.71
N PRO A 108 -19.95 -6.11 -6.99
CA PRO A 108 -20.77 -6.99 -6.19
C PRO A 108 -20.13 -8.38 -6.13
N GLN A 109 -20.25 -9.06 -4.99
CA GLN A 109 -19.58 -10.36 -4.76
C GLN A 109 -19.88 -11.42 -5.84
N ARG A 110 -21.01 -11.30 -6.52
CA ARG A 110 -21.45 -12.26 -7.54
C ARG A 110 -20.97 -11.94 -8.96
N GLU A 111 -20.36 -10.79 -9.15
CA GLU A 111 -19.84 -10.36 -10.44
C GLU A 111 -18.31 -10.44 -10.43
N ALA A 112 -17.74 -10.84 -11.56
CA ALA A 112 -16.30 -10.72 -11.73
C ALA A 112 -15.93 -9.23 -11.54
N LEU A 113 -14.79 -8.95 -10.90
CA LEU A 113 -14.24 -7.60 -10.77
C LEU A 113 -14.06 -7.03 -12.18
N SER A 114 -15.12 -6.48 -12.76
CA SER A 114 -15.07 -5.77 -14.00
C SER A 114 -14.58 -4.34 -13.72
N GLU A 115 -13.88 -3.78 -14.67
CA GLU A 115 -13.08 -2.56 -14.62
C GLU A 115 -13.90 -1.28 -14.36
N ASN A 116 -14.70 -1.23 -13.32
CA ASN A 116 -15.24 0.03 -12.84
C ASN A 116 -14.13 0.78 -12.10
N LYS A 117 -13.25 1.42 -12.88
CA LYS A 117 -12.21 2.28 -12.36
C LYS A 117 -12.85 3.54 -11.80
N PHE A 118 -12.82 3.68 -10.49
CA PHE A 118 -13.19 4.92 -9.83
C PHE A 118 -11.92 5.77 -9.64
N ASP A 119 -11.95 6.97 -10.16
CA ASP A 119 -10.91 7.96 -9.92
C ASP A 119 -11.07 8.46 -8.47
N VAL A 120 -10.29 7.88 -7.54
CA VAL A 120 -10.46 8.12 -6.11
C VAL A 120 -9.56 9.25 -5.66
N GLN A 121 -10.11 10.41 -5.48
CA GLN A 121 -9.53 11.43 -4.62
C GLN A 121 -9.73 11.04 -3.16
N TYR A 122 -8.91 10.09 -2.64
CA TYR A 122 -8.75 9.79 -1.19
C TYR A 122 -9.99 9.33 -0.41
N THR A 123 -11.20 9.62 -0.89
CA THR A 123 -12.45 9.28 -0.23
C THR A 123 -13.47 8.77 -1.24
N TRP A 124 -14.22 7.74 -0.90
CA TRP A 124 -15.38 7.29 -1.67
C TRP A 124 -16.51 6.91 -0.73
N LYS A 125 -17.69 6.68 -1.29
CA LYS A 125 -18.84 6.21 -0.56
C LYS A 125 -19.13 4.75 -0.86
N THR A 126 -19.56 4.01 0.15
CA THR A 126 -20.14 2.68 -0.07
C THR A 126 -21.39 2.81 -0.93
N PRO A 127 -21.78 1.76 -1.68
CA PRO A 127 -23.03 1.76 -2.44
C PRO A 127 -24.24 2.06 -1.56
N ALA A 128 -25.27 2.66 -2.17
CA ALA A 128 -26.56 2.88 -1.51
C ALA A 128 -27.35 1.57 -1.34
N GLU A 129 -27.13 0.61 -2.24
CA GLU A 129 -27.81 -0.68 -2.24
C GLU A 129 -27.17 -1.64 -1.25
N GLU A 130 -28.02 -2.40 -0.54
CA GLU A 130 -27.57 -3.45 0.36
C GLU A 130 -26.94 -4.61 -0.43
N GLY A 131 -25.84 -5.14 0.08
CA GLY A 131 -25.14 -6.22 -0.58
C GLY A 131 -23.71 -6.41 -0.07
N VAL A 132 -23.05 -7.44 -0.59
CA VAL A 132 -21.64 -7.67 -0.34
C VAL A 132 -20.84 -7.15 -1.54
N TYR A 133 -19.86 -6.31 -1.26
CA TYR A 133 -19.01 -5.68 -2.25
C TYR A 133 -17.56 -6.00 -1.98
N ILE A 134 -16.85 -6.37 -3.04
CA ILE A 134 -15.40 -6.61 -3.00
C ILE A 134 -14.71 -5.41 -3.62
N TYR A 135 -13.70 -4.92 -2.95
CA TYR A 135 -12.85 -3.84 -3.40
C TYR A 135 -11.45 -4.34 -3.69
N LYS A 136 -10.88 -3.90 -4.81
CA LYS A 136 -9.48 -4.04 -5.17
C LYS A 136 -8.84 -2.66 -5.18
N ILE A 137 -7.70 -2.54 -4.55
CA ILE A 137 -6.89 -1.32 -4.53
C ILE A 137 -5.58 -1.63 -5.23
N ASP A 138 -5.30 -0.92 -6.32
CA ASP A 138 -3.98 -0.89 -6.97
C ASP A 138 -3.28 0.40 -6.55
N ALA A 139 -2.30 0.29 -5.67
CA ALA A 139 -1.56 1.42 -5.14
C ALA A 139 -0.16 1.49 -5.76
N HIS A 140 0.17 2.65 -6.31
CA HIS A 140 1.44 2.92 -6.97
C HIS A 140 2.27 3.91 -6.17
N PHE A 141 3.52 3.55 -5.95
CA PHE A 141 4.51 4.31 -5.18
C PHE A 141 5.76 4.50 -6.04
N THR A 142 6.56 5.48 -5.74
CA THR A 142 7.87 5.67 -6.39
C THR A 142 8.77 4.42 -6.34
N SER A 143 8.62 3.61 -5.29
CA SER A 143 9.42 2.38 -5.13
C SER A 143 8.74 1.12 -5.65
N GLY A 144 7.50 1.18 -6.13
CA GLY A 144 6.81 -0.01 -6.65
C GLY A 144 5.30 0.06 -6.57
N GLU A 145 4.68 -1.10 -6.64
CA GLU A 145 3.23 -1.24 -6.67
C GLU A 145 2.73 -2.32 -5.72
N MET A 146 1.51 -2.18 -5.23
CA MET A 146 0.87 -3.13 -4.33
C MET A 146 -0.60 -3.29 -4.65
N ILE A 147 -1.09 -4.53 -4.55
CA ILE A 147 -2.49 -4.86 -4.71
C ILE A 147 -3.05 -5.28 -3.36
N TYR A 148 -4.23 -4.73 -3.04
CA TYR A 148 -4.97 -5.09 -1.84
C TYR A 148 -6.41 -5.43 -2.18
N TYR A 149 -7.01 -6.28 -1.34
CA TYR A 149 -8.44 -6.57 -1.35
C TYR A 149 -9.05 -6.39 0.02
N PHE A 150 -10.30 -6.00 0.04
CA PHE A 150 -11.16 -6.07 1.22
C PHE A 150 -12.61 -6.24 0.78
N ALA A 151 -13.46 -6.72 1.69
CA ALA A 151 -14.88 -6.90 1.43
C ALA A 151 -15.70 -6.21 2.50
N VAL A 152 -16.81 -5.60 2.08
CA VAL A 152 -17.79 -4.99 2.98
C VAL A 152 -19.18 -5.53 2.69
N GLN A 153 -19.98 -5.66 3.74
CA GLN A 153 -21.42 -5.86 3.62
C GLN A 153 -22.14 -4.57 3.95
N VAL A 154 -22.77 -3.98 2.94
CA VAL A 154 -23.60 -2.80 3.11
C VAL A 154 -24.97 -3.25 3.66
N LYS A 155 -25.34 -2.73 4.81
CA LYS A 155 -26.60 -3.00 5.50
C LYS A 155 -27.19 -1.70 6.04
N THR A 156 -28.49 -1.54 5.87
CA THR A 156 -29.22 -0.52 6.63
C THR A 156 -29.22 -0.93 8.10
N ALA A 157 -28.73 -0.08 8.98
CA ALA A 157 -28.80 -0.37 10.41
C ALA A 157 -30.28 -0.49 10.80
N ASN A 158 -30.72 -1.68 11.16
CA ASN A 158 -31.97 -1.80 11.87
C ASN A 158 -31.79 -1.07 13.20
N LEU A 159 -32.39 0.10 13.31
CA LEU A 159 -32.59 0.77 14.58
C LEU A 159 -33.39 -0.21 15.44
N ILE A 160 -32.71 -1.02 16.25
CA ILE A 160 -33.35 -1.73 17.34
C ILE A 160 -33.74 -0.61 18.31
N ALA A 161 -35.03 -0.30 18.29
CA ALA A 161 -35.69 0.62 19.22
C ALA A 161 -35.64 0.04 20.65
#